data_9859a32f22cd73188110b98b940e3d26
#
_entry.id   9859a32f22cd73188110b98b940e3d26
#
_cell.length_a   1.000
_cell.length_b   1.000
_cell.length_c   1.000
_cell.angle_alpha   90.00
_cell.angle_beta   90.00
_cell.angle_gamma   90.00
#
_symmetry.space_group_name_H-M   'P 1'
#
loop_
_entity.id
_entity.type
_entity.pdbx_description
1 polymer ?
#
loop_
_entity_poly.entity_id
_entity_poly.type
_entity_poly.pdbx_seq_one_letter_code
_entity_poly.pdbx_strand_id
1 'polypeptide(L)'
;MQESIRKELNLGPVEQVGFVYKDLDAAIALYEPLFGPFDVQKYGVMEWEYRGRPEESEIIMAMGKSGDIEIELIQWVSGETPHKEFIDAGCEGMHHLRFPVDNLEDKLLEAEKFGYRTIWKKHFGEGIAAAYIERDGDPLLIELFENIYR
;
A
#
# COMPACT_ATOMS: atom_id res chain seq x y z
N MET A 1 -5.75 -16.89 20.17
CA MET A 1 -4.38 -16.71 19.63
C MET A 1 -4.32 -15.76 18.46
N GLN A 2 -5.16 -15.94 17.44
CA GLN A 2 -5.19 -15.01 16.31
C GLN A 2 -5.83 -13.66 16.64
N GLU A 3 -6.66 -13.59 17.67
CA GLU A 3 -7.15 -12.33 18.18
C GLU A 3 -6.06 -11.44 18.75
N SER A 4 -4.94 -12.04 19.18
CA SER A 4 -3.87 -11.28 19.83
C SER A 4 -3.09 -10.40 18.85
N ILE A 5 -2.95 -10.79 17.57
CA ILE A 5 -2.19 -10.01 16.58
C ILE A 5 -2.82 -8.63 16.41
N ARG A 6 -4.12 -8.59 16.18
CA ARG A 6 -4.84 -7.32 16.01
C ARG A 6 -4.76 -6.45 17.25
N LYS A 7 -4.91 -7.06 18.42
CA LYS A 7 -4.87 -6.35 19.70
C LYS A 7 -3.47 -5.82 19.99
N GLU A 8 -2.45 -6.66 19.78
CA GLU A 8 -1.07 -6.27 20.07
C GLU A 8 -0.56 -5.20 19.10
N LEU A 9 -0.89 -5.33 17.82
CA LEU A 9 -0.54 -4.31 16.84
C LEU A 9 -1.41 -3.07 16.94
N ASN A 10 -2.53 -3.17 17.65
CA ASN A 10 -3.47 -2.06 17.80
C ASN A 10 -3.84 -1.43 16.46
N LEU A 11 -4.15 -2.29 15.49
CA LEU A 11 -4.56 -1.85 14.16
C LEU A 11 -6.00 -1.36 14.19
N GLY A 12 -6.25 -0.21 13.60
CA GLY A 12 -7.58 0.28 13.34
C GLY A 12 -8.26 -0.52 12.21
N PRO A 13 -9.42 -0.08 11.75
CA PRO A 13 -10.08 -0.74 10.63
C PRO A 13 -9.31 -0.50 9.32
N VAL A 14 -9.53 -1.38 8.34
CA VAL A 14 -9.02 -1.16 6.98
C VAL A 14 -9.56 0.17 6.47
N GLU A 15 -8.68 1.02 5.95
CA GLU A 15 -9.07 2.32 5.40
C GLU A 15 -8.88 2.43 3.90
N GLN A 16 -8.12 1.50 3.28
CA GLN A 16 -7.88 1.51 1.85
C GLN A 16 -7.71 0.09 1.34
N VAL A 17 -8.25 -0.16 0.15
CA VAL A 17 -7.99 -1.38 -0.63
C VAL A 17 -7.24 -0.94 -1.88
N GLY A 18 -6.05 -1.47 -2.08
CA GLY A 18 -5.19 -1.15 -3.23
C GLY A 18 -5.22 -2.25 -4.28
N PHE A 19 -5.27 -1.82 -5.53
CA PHE A 19 -5.26 -2.69 -6.70
C PHE A 19 -4.12 -2.26 -7.62
N VAL A 20 -3.51 -3.21 -8.31
CA VAL A 20 -2.47 -2.93 -9.30
C VAL A 20 -2.90 -3.49 -10.65
N TYR A 21 -2.82 -2.67 -11.68
CA TYR A 21 -3.19 -3.02 -13.04
C TYR A 21 -2.13 -2.54 -14.03
N LYS A 22 -1.99 -3.26 -15.14
CA LYS A 22 -1.07 -2.87 -16.21
C LYS A 22 -1.52 -1.61 -16.93
N ASP A 23 -2.83 -1.41 -17.04
CA ASP A 23 -3.45 -0.30 -17.76
C ASP A 23 -4.42 0.42 -16.83
N LEU A 24 -3.98 1.55 -16.29
CA LEU A 24 -4.78 2.32 -15.33
C LEU A 24 -6.03 2.90 -15.97
N ASP A 25 -5.94 3.41 -17.20
CA ASP A 25 -7.10 4.01 -17.88
C ASP A 25 -8.19 2.98 -18.10
N ALA A 26 -7.81 1.76 -18.49
CA ALA A 26 -8.77 0.67 -18.65
C ALA A 26 -9.40 0.28 -17.30
N ALA A 27 -8.61 0.24 -16.24
CA ALA A 27 -9.12 -0.06 -14.90
C ALA A 27 -10.08 1.03 -14.40
N ILE A 28 -9.75 2.30 -14.61
CA ILE A 28 -10.63 3.41 -14.26
C ILE A 28 -11.97 3.30 -14.99
N ALA A 29 -11.94 3.05 -16.30
CA ALA A 29 -13.15 2.90 -17.08
C ALA A 29 -14.05 1.78 -16.55
N LEU A 30 -13.43 0.68 -16.09
CA LEU A 30 -14.15 -0.47 -15.57
C LEU A 30 -14.78 -0.21 -14.19
N TYR A 31 -14.07 0.51 -13.32
CA TYR A 31 -14.45 0.65 -11.91
C TYR A 31 -15.05 2.01 -11.53
N GLU A 32 -14.99 3.00 -12.41
CA GLU A 32 -15.60 4.31 -12.12
C GLU A 32 -17.10 4.23 -11.79
N PRO A 33 -17.90 3.38 -12.48
CA PRO A 33 -19.30 3.23 -12.11
C PRO A 33 -19.55 2.67 -10.70
N LEU A 34 -18.54 2.01 -10.12
CA LEU A 34 -18.66 1.40 -8.78
C LEU A 34 -18.06 2.28 -7.68
N PHE A 35 -16.94 2.94 -7.97
CA PHE A 35 -16.11 3.58 -6.93
C PHE A 35 -15.72 5.03 -7.27
N GLY A 36 -16.12 5.52 -8.42
CA GLY A 36 -15.72 6.86 -8.87
C GLY A 36 -16.51 8.00 -8.24
N PRO A 37 -16.17 9.23 -8.62
CA PRO A 37 -15.13 9.55 -9.59
C PRO A 37 -13.72 9.29 -9.04
N PHE A 38 -12.80 8.92 -9.93
CA PHE A 38 -11.40 8.72 -9.56
C PHE A 38 -10.60 10.01 -9.76
N ASP A 39 -9.74 10.30 -8.78
CA ASP A 39 -8.75 11.38 -8.86
C ASP A 39 -7.40 10.78 -9.23
N VAL A 40 -6.88 11.13 -10.41
CA VAL A 40 -5.60 10.61 -10.89
C VAL A 40 -4.46 11.44 -10.35
N GLN A 41 -3.47 10.77 -9.74
CA GLN A 41 -2.32 11.40 -9.10
C GLN A 41 -1.02 10.94 -9.77
N LYS A 42 -0.28 11.90 -10.32
CA LYS A 42 0.99 11.69 -11.00
C LYS A 42 2.06 12.56 -10.35
N TYR A 43 2.95 11.93 -9.60
CA TYR A 43 4.01 12.66 -8.89
C TYR A 43 5.39 12.51 -9.58
N GLY A 44 5.46 11.73 -10.66
CA GLY A 44 6.74 11.44 -11.32
C GLY A 44 7.56 10.45 -10.53
N VAL A 45 8.87 10.45 -10.79
CA VAL A 45 9.81 9.57 -10.11
C VAL A 45 9.95 10.01 -8.66
N MET A 46 9.83 9.04 -7.74
CA MET A 46 9.97 9.26 -6.31
C MET A 46 11.05 8.34 -5.74
N GLU A 47 11.66 8.78 -4.64
CA GLU A 47 12.61 7.97 -3.89
C GLU A 47 11.90 7.27 -2.74
N TRP A 48 12.23 6.00 -2.53
CA TRP A 48 11.77 5.23 -1.37
C TRP A 48 12.74 4.10 -1.06
N GLU A 49 12.52 3.43 0.05
CA GLU A 49 13.28 2.25 0.42
C GLU A 49 12.57 1.01 -0.09
N TYR A 50 13.28 0.21 -0.88
CA TYR A 50 12.75 -1.03 -1.42
C TYR A 50 13.66 -2.18 -1.02
N ARG A 51 13.12 -3.10 -0.22
CA ARG A 51 13.83 -4.28 0.30
C ARG A 51 15.20 -3.91 0.90
N GLY A 52 15.21 -2.86 1.71
CA GLY A 52 16.38 -2.43 2.47
C GLY A 52 17.37 -1.57 1.72
N ARG A 53 17.04 -1.11 0.50
CA ARG A 53 17.92 -0.22 -0.28
C ARG A 53 17.16 0.97 -0.85
N PRO A 54 17.86 2.10 -1.08
CA PRO A 54 17.24 3.23 -1.78
C PRO A 54 16.90 2.85 -3.22
N GLU A 55 15.76 3.32 -3.69
CA GLU A 55 15.30 3.05 -5.06
C GLU A 55 14.53 4.25 -5.58
N GLU A 56 14.71 4.55 -6.87
CA GLU A 56 13.92 5.56 -7.57
C GLU A 56 12.93 4.85 -8.48
N SER A 57 11.64 5.19 -8.37
CA SER A 57 10.58 4.49 -9.08
C SER A 57 9.44 5.43 -9.39
N GLU A 58 8.63 5.06 -10.35
CA GLU A 58 7.44 5.83 -10.70
C GLU A 58 6.22 4.93 -10.77
N ILE A 59 5.15 5.38 -10.12
CA ILE A 59 3.81 4.78 -10.23
C ILE A 59 2.81 5.90 -10.49
N ILE A 60 1.68 5.55 -11.09
CA ILE A 60 0.54 6.45 -11.26
C ILE A 60 -0.61 5.86 -10.45
N MET A 61 -1.33 6.69 -9.73
CA MET A 61 -2.41 6.27 -8.85
C MET A 61 -3.72 6.92 -9.24
N ALA A 62 -4.82 6.23 -8.98
CA ALA A 62 -6.16 6.80 -9.08
C ALA A 62 -6.91 6.46 -7.80
N MET A 63 -7.52 7.48 -7.18
CA MET A 63 -8.21 7.34 -5.90
C MET A 63 -9.70 7.49 -6.07
N GLY A 64 -10.44 6.48 -5.65
CA GLY A 64 -11.90 6.47 -5.57
C GLY A 64 -12.35 6.06 -4.17
N LYS A 65 -13.64 5.79 -4.01
CA LYS A 65 -14.19 5.47 -2.68
C LYS A 65 -15.31 4.44 -2.73
N SER A 66 -15.42 3.71 -1.63
CA SER A 66 -16.58 2.90 -1.31
C SER A 66 -16.94 3.22 0.15
N GLY A 67 -17.89 4.17 0.36
CA GLY A 67 -18.17 4.69 1.69
C GLY A 67 -16.93 5.34 2.28
N ASP A 68 -16.53 4.86 3.46
CA ASP A 68 -15.33 5.37 4.15
C ASP A 68 -14.04 4.67 3.70
N ILE A 69 -14.14 3.68 2.84
CA ILE A 69 -12.97 2.94 2.33
C ILE A 69 -12.48 3.62 1.05
N GLU A 70 -11.20 3.97 1.03
CA GLU A 70 -10.55 4.46 -0.18
C GLU A 70 -10.22 3.29 -1.11
N ILE A 71 -10.47 3.47 -2.40
CA ILE A 71 -10.13 2.49 -3.45
C ILE A 71 -9.00 3.10 -4.24
N GLU A 72 -7.84 2.46 -4.20
CA GLU A 72 -6.65 2.91 -4.93
C GLU A 72 -6.37 1.98 -6.10
N LEU A 73 -6.23 2.55 -7.29
CA LEU A 73 -5.76 1.82 -8.47
C LEU A 73 -4.36 2.31 -8.79
N ILE A 74 -3.43 1.38 -9.01
CA ILE A 74 -2.02 1.70 -9.23
C ILE A 74 -1.55 1.10 -10.54
N GLN A 75 -0.79 1.91 -11.32
CA GLN A 75 -0.04 1.44 -12.47
C GLN A 75 1.44 1.67 -12.22
N TRP A 76 2.24 0.61 -12.32
CA TRP A 76 3.69 0.72 -12.30
C TRP A 76 4.19 1.32 -13.60
N VAL A 77 5.14 2.25 -13.54
CA VAL A 77 5.76 2.87 -14.70
C VAL A 77 7.23 2.50 -14.82
N SER A 78 8.01 2.66 -13.76
CA SER A 78 9.45 2.36 -13.80
C SER A 78 10.01 2.07 -12.41
N GLY A 79 11.20 1.46 -12.37
CA GLY A 79 11.93 1.17 -11.14
C GLY A 79 11.47 -0.09 -10.43
N GLU A 80 12.23 -0.49 -9.41
CA GLU A 80 11.92 -1.68 -8.62
C GLU A 80 10.93 -1.33 -7.49
N THR A 81 9.80 -2.02 -7.46
CA THR A 81 8.75 -1.81 -6.46
C THR A 81 8.00 -3.11 -6.20
N PRO A 82 7.28 -3.22 -5.09
CA PRO A 82 6.37 -4.35 -4.89
C PRO A 82 5.27 -4.43 -5.97
N HIS A 83 4.92 -3.30 -6.57
CA HIS A 83 3.94 -3.24 -7.66
C HIS A 83 4.47 -3.94 -8.93
N LYS A 84 5.75 -3.70 -9.26
CA LYS A 84 6.44 -4.39 -10.37
C LYS A 84 6.49 -5.89 -10.12
N GLU A 85 6.85 -6.30 -8.91
CA GLU A 85 6.88 -7.73 -8.54
C GLU A 85 5.55 -8.41 -8.79
N PHE A 86 4.45 -7.75 -8.44
CA PHE A 86 3.11 -8.27 -8.62
C PHE A 86 2.77 -8.49 -10.11
N ILE A 87 3.06 -7.49 -10.93
CA ILE A 87 2.84 -7.57 -12.38
C ILE A 87 3.76 -8.62 -13.02
N ASP A 88 5.02 -8.66 -12.64
CA ASP A 88 5.99 -9.64 -13.17
C ASP A 88 5.60 -11.08 -12.80
N ALA A 89 4.92 -11.27 -11.69
CA ALA A 89 4.39 -12.57 -11.29
C ALA A 89 3.13 -12.96 -12.07
N GLY A 90 2.65 -12.12 -13.00
CA GLY A 90 1.47 -12.38 -13.80
C GLY A 90 0.17 -12.01 -13.10
N CYS A 91 0.23 -11.20 -12.06
CA CYS A 91 -0.94 -10.82 -11.28
C CYS A 91 -1.48 -9.45 -11.70
N GLU A 92 -2.78 -9.27 -11.54
CA GLU A 92 -3.47 -7.98 -11.62
C GLU A 92 -4.63 -8.03 -10.63
N GLY A 93 -5.05 -6.90 -10.12
CA GLY A 93 -6.18 -6.80 -9.20
C GLY A 93 -5.74 -6.48 -7.79
N MET A 94 -6.40 -7.05 -6.80
CA MET A 94 -6.18 -6.72 -5.40
C MET A 94 -4.72 -6.99 -4.99
N HIS A 95 -4.11 -6.00 -4.35
CA HIS A 95 -2.70 -5.99 -4.02
C HIS A 95 -2.44 -5.85 -2.53
N HIS A 96 -3.09 -4.89 -1.87
CA HIS A 96 -2.85 -4.64 -0.45
C HIS A 96 -4.08 -4.07 0.26
N LEU A 97 -4.05 -4.21 1.59
CA LEU A 97 -4.98 -3.52 2.49
C LEU A 97 -4.17 -2.57 3.36
N ARG A 98 -4.66 -1.33 3.51
CA ARG A 98 -3.99 -0.33 4.34
C ARG A 98 -4.70 -0.15 5.66
N PHE A 99 -3.91 -0.11 6.73
CA PHE A 99 -4.37 0.16 8.08
C PHE A 99 -3.72 1.45 8.60
N PRO A 100 -4.47 2.29 9.33
CA PRO A 100 -3.87 3.43 10.00
C PRO A 100 -3.06 2.99 11.22
N VAL A 101 -1.94 3.65 11.47
CA VAL A 101 -1.12 3.43 12.67
C VAL A 101 -0.69 4.77 13.24
N ASP A 102 -0.44 4.81 14.55
CA ASP A 102 -0.01 6.04 15.23
C ASP A 102 1.48 6.32 15.04
N ASN A 103 2.30 5.27 15.05
CA ASN A 103 3.75 5.38 14.87
C ASN A 103 4.23 4.21 14.01
N LEU A 104 4.67 4.54 12.79
CA LEU A 104 5.04 3.51 11.81
C LEU A 104 6.23 2.67 12.28
N GLU A 105 7.30 3.32 12.74
CA GLU A 105 8.53 2.59 13.12
C GLU A 105 8.27 1.61 14.26
N ASP A 106 7.50 2.01 15.25
CA ASP A 106 7.13 1.13 16.36
C ASP A 106 6.30 -0.05 15.88
N LYS A 107 5.36 0.21 14.97
CA LYS A 107 4.50 -0.86 14.42
C LYS A 107 5.28 -1.85 13.57
N LEU A 108 6.27 -1.38 12.81
CA LEU A 108 7.11 -2.26 12.02
C LEU A 108 7.90 -3.21 12.93
N LEU A 109 8.45 -2.70 14.05
CA LEU A 109 9.15 -3.55 15.02
C LEU A 109 8.20 -4.57 15.67
N GLU A 110 7.00 -4.14 16.04
CA GLU A 110 6.00 -5.05 16.62
C GLU A 110 5.58 -6.12 15.63
N ALA A 111 5.40 -5.76 14.35
CA ALA A 111 4.98 -6.68 13.31
C ALA A 111 6.02 -7.78 13.05
N GLU A 112 7.31 -7.50 13.25
CA GLU A 112 8.37 -8.49 13.11
C GLU A 112 8.15 -9.69 14.03
N LYS A 113 7.57 -9.49 15.21
CA LYS A 113 7.27 -10.56 16.17
C LYS A 113 6.28 -11.59 15.61
N PHE A 114 5.51 -11.22 14.61
CA PHE A 114 4.51 -12.07 13.96
C PHE A 114 4.97 -12.58 12.60
N GLY A 115 6.25 -12.41 12.27
CA GLY A 115 6.83 -12.90 11.03
C GLY A 115 6.74 -11.96 9.84
N TYR A 116 6.28 -10.73 10.04
CA TYR A 116 6.25 -9.74 8.97
C TYR A 116 7.62 -9.11 8.79
N ARG A 117 7.95 -8.78 7.53
CA ARG A 117 9.13 -7.99 7.18
C ARG A 117 8.73 -6.82 6.31
N THR A 118 9.42 -5.69 6.45
CA THR A 118 9.20 -4.50 5.64
C THR A 118 9.84 -4.71 4.27
N ILE A 119 9.06 -4.53 3.20
CA ILE A 119 9.56 -4.64 1.83
C ILE A 119 9.60 -3.31 1.09
N TRP A 120 8.92 -2.30 1.60
CA TRP A 120 8.86 -0.97 1.01
C TRP A 120 8.52 0.03 2.10
N LYS A 121 9.18 1.20 2.07
CA LYS A 121 8.92 2.26 3.05
C LYS A 121 9.20 3.62 2.44
N LYS A 122 8.33 4.59 2.76
CA LYS A 122 8.51 5.97 2.33
C LYS A 122 8.06 6.92 3.42
N HIS A 123 8.89 7.93 3.68
CA HIS A 123 8.52 9.09 4.49
C HIS A 123 8.16 10.22 3.53
N PHE A 124 6.91 10.69 3.61
CA PHE A 124 6.40 11.76 2.75
C PHE A 124 6.65 13.14 3.35
N GLY A 125 7.13 13.19 4.58
CA GLY A 125 7.36 14.38 5.36
C GLY A 125 7.28 14.02 6.82
N GLU A 126 7.41 15.02 7.72
CA GLU A 126 7.30 14.76 9.14
C GLU A 126 5.89 14.29 9.50
N GLY A 127 5.80 13.13 10.14
CA GLY A 127 4.53 12.58 10.61
C GLY A 127 3.65 11.94 9.53
N ILE A 128 4.16 11.76 8.32
CA ILE A 128 3.44 11.07 7.25
C ILE A 128 4.38 10.04 6.64
N ALA A 129 4.06 8.76 6.80
CA ALA A 129 4.89 7.67 6.31
C ALA A 129 4.07 6.42 6.04
N ALA A 130 4.53 5.61 5.11
CA ALA A 130 3.89 4.35 4.77
C ALA A 130 4.92 3.25 4.60
N ALA A 131 4.48 2.02 4.83
CA ALA A 131 5.30 0.83 4.57
C ALA A 131 4.42 -0.32 4.14
N TYR A 132 4.95 -1.16 3.23
CA TYR A 132 4.37 -2.47 2.96
C TYR A 132 5.14 -3.52 3.75
N ILE A 133 4.38 -4.43 4.35
CA ILE A 133 4.92 -5.58 5.07
C ILE A 133 4.35 -6.87 4.49
N GLU A 134 5.17 -7.90 4.49
CA GLU A 134 4.78 -9.23 4.05
C GLU A 134 5.26 -10.29 5.03
N ARG A 135 4.67 -11.47 5.00
CA ARG A 135 5.16 -12.64 5.73
C ARG A 135 5.04 -13.89 4.88
N ASP A 136 5.86 -14.88 5.21
CA ASP A 136 5.89 -16.14 4.45
C ASP A 136 4.55 -16.85 4.50
N GLY A 137 4.15 -17.41 3.36
CA GLY A 137 2.93 -18.18 3.24
C GLY A 137 1.64 -17.36 3.14
N ASP A 138 1.75 -16.04 3.18
CA ASP A 138 0.61 -15.13 3.07
C ASP A 138 0.77 -14.26 1.83
N PRO A 139 -0.09 -14.41 0.80
CA PRO A 139 0.01 -13.59 -0.41
C PRO A 139 -0.48 -12.16 -0.23
N LEU A 140 -1.19 -11.87 0.88
CA LEU A 140 -1.71 -10.53 1.13
C LEU A 140 -0.61 -9.62 1.63
N LEU A 141 -0.42 -8.47 0.97
CA LEU A 141 0.41 -7.40 1.49
C LEU A 141 -0.42 -6.50 2.40
N ILE A 142 0.20 -6.06 3.47
CA ILE A 142 -0.39 -5.09 4.41
C ILE A 142 0.37 -3.79 4.24
N GLU A 143 -0.37 -2.69 4.09
CA GLU A 143 0.22 -1.35 4.17
C GLU A 143 -0.12 -0.75 5.54
N LEU A 144 0.90 -0.21 6.21
CA LEU A 144 0.72 0.55 7.43
C LEU A 144 0.95 2.02 7.10
N PHE A 145 0.03 2.88 7.49
CA PHE A 145 0.08 4.30 7.13
C PHE A 145 -0.03 5.18 8.38
N GLU A 146 1.01 5.96 8.60
CA GLU A 146 1.04 6.97 9.66
C GLU A 146 0.71 8.34 9.06
N ASN A 147 -0.24 9.03 9.66
CA ASN A 147 -0.55 10.42 9.34
C ASN A 147 -1.03 11.11 10.62
N ILE A 148 -0.13 11.87 11.26
CA ILE A 148 -0.42 12.53 12.54
C ILE A 148 -1.39 13.70 12.39
N TYR A 149 -1.72 14.11 11.18
CA TYR A 149 -2.61 15.24 10.88
C TYR A 149 -4.05 14.83 10.63
N ARG A 150 -4.34 13.53 10.67
CA ARG A 150 -5.70 13.03 10.42
C ARG A 150 -6.64 13.29 11.59
#